data_8c087ad738cd0f08abf2f93612b2e35e
#
_entry.id   8c087ad738cd0f08abf2f93612b2e35e
#
_cell.length_a   1.000
_cell.length_b   1.000
_cell.length_c   1.000
_cell.angle_alpha   90.00
_cell.angle_beta   90.00
_cell.angle_gamma   90.00
#
_symmetry.space_group_name_H-M   'P 1'
#
loop_
_entity.id
_entity.type
_entity.pdbx_description
1 polymer ?
#
loop_
_entity_poly.entity_id
_entity_poly.type
_entity_poly.pdbx_seq_one_letter_code
_entity_poly.pdbx_strand_id
1 'polypeptide(L)'
;MPSKQLKNKPLVEAILEVHWALQKQAGDMQVDPHYKLLLGRMFDRLLGEYPVPEELPQAFIPDQISAYMVKQRFRVGANDWPLIQIGPGIMTVNDTAKYTWTDFRSRSIAAVGKLFDAYPKVGSLNITSLILRYIDAVEVDFTKLRVWDFLQDKLKLSTSLPDNLFADSTVQRMPRHFHWEAVFDCAKPSGVISLRFVTGEKEGKRSLIWETVLSSEGELPSLPDGFAGWIDAAHAITDDWFFKLIEGELERRFSGE
;
A
#
# COMPACT_ATOMS: atom_id res chain seq x y z
N MET A 1 12.00 19.03 -5.31
CA MET A 1 11.28 20.14 -4.63
C MET A 1 10.95 19.64 -3.22
N PRO A 2 10.91 20.49 -2.18
CA PRO A 2 10.43 20.05 -0.88
C PRO A 2 9.00 19.54 -1.04
N SER A 3 8.71 18.33 -0.51
CA SER A 3 7.36 17.78 -0.55
C SER A 3 6.39 18.73 0.17
N LYS A 4 5.28 19.06 -0.47
CA LYS A 4 4.22 19.87 0.15
C LYS A 4 3.73 19.12 1.39
N GLN A 5 3.69 19.78 2.55
CA GLN A 5 3.14 19.17 3.76
C GLN A 5 1.67 19.56 3.90
N LEU A 6 0.81 18.54 3.97
CA LEU A 6 -0.62 18.73 4.23
C LEU A 6 -0.89 18.66 5.73
N LYS A 7 -1.68 19.60 6.26
CA LYS A 7 -2.09 19.61 7.68
C LYS A 7 -3.15 18.52 7.96
N ASN A 8 -4.10 18.37 7.02
CA ASN A 8 -5.23 17.44 7.11
C ASN A 8 -5.07 16.34 6.05
N LYS A 9 -4.10 15.46 6.25
CA LYS A 9 -3.80 14.41 5.27
C LYS A 9 -5.01 13.48 5.07
N PRO A 10 -5.39 13.16 3.81
CA PRO A 10 -6.40 12.13 3.55
C PRO A 10 -5.85 10.72 3.77
N LEU A 11 -4.56 10.56 3.99
CA LEU A 11 -3.86 9.31 4.10
C LEU A 11 -4.48 8.41 5.17
N VAL A 12 -4.87 7.22 4.77
CA VAL A 12 -5.31 6.13 5.64
C VAL A 12 -4.11 5.26 6.00
N GLU A 13 -3.33 4.87 4.98
CA GLU A 13 -2.16 4.02 5.18
C GLU A 13 -1.16 4.18 4.04
N ALA A 14 0.13 4.22 4.37
CA ALA A 14 1.25 4.05 3.45
C ALA A 14 1.89 2.68 3.71
N ILE A 15 2.10 1.89 2.66
CA ILE A 15 2.58 0.52 2.75
C ILE A 15 3.72 0.30 1.76
N LEU A 16 4.85 -0.18 2.27
CA LEU A 16 5.85 -0.85 1.48
C LEU A 16 5.64 -2.36 1.60
N GLU A 17 5.60 -3.07 0.47
CA GLU A 17 5.61 -4.54 0.45
C GLU A 17 6.88 -5.02 -0.25
N VAL A 18 7.54 -6.02 0.33
CA VAL A 18 8.69 -6.71 -0.24
C VAL A 18 8.33 -8.18 -0.34
N HIS A 19 8.27 -8.71 -1.56
CA HIS A 19 7.96 -10.11 -1.80
C HIS A 19 9.20 -10.87 -2.26
N TRP A 20 9.33 -12.13 -1.84
CA TRP A 20 10.39 -13.02 -2.30
C TRP A 20 9.85 -14.37 -2.72
N ALA A 21 10.62 -15.05 -3.58
CA ALA A 21 10.25 -16.31 -4.16
C ALA A 21 10.06 -17.40 -3.09
N LEU A 22 8.98 -18.13 -3.23
CA LEU A 22 8.66 -19.31 -2.45
C LEU A 22 9.06 -20.58 -3.19
N GLN A 23 9.34 -21.65 -2.45
CA GLN A 23 9.59 -22.96 -3.03
C GLN A 23 8.26 -23.66 -3.35
N LYS A 24 8.14 -24.14 -4.59
CA LYS A 24 7.01 -24.98 -5.00
C LYS A 24 7.17 -26.38 -4.41
N GLN A 25 6.09 -26.91 -3.88
CA GLN A 25 5.93 -28.30 -3.43
C GLN A 25 4.95 -29.05 -4.31
N ALA A 26 4.67 -30.32 -3.99
CA ALA A 26 3.71 -31.14 -4.71
C ALA A 26 2.31 -30.48 -4.70
N GLY A 27 1.66 -30.43 -5.85
CA GLY A 27 0.48 -29.61 -6.10
C GLY A 27 0.87 -28.14 -6.23
N ASP A 28 -0.07 -27.22 -6.07
CA ASP A 28 0.15 -25.77 -6.18
C ASP A 28 0.63 -25.14 -4.86
N MET A 29 1.10 -25.94 -3.91
CA MET A 29 1.57 -25.45 -2.61
C MET A 29 2.90 -24.69 -2.77
N GLN A 30 3.00 -23.56 -2.04
CA GLN A 30 4.20 -22.74 -2.00
C GLN A 30 4.61 -22.50 -0.55
N VAL A 31 5.88 -22.69 -0.24
CA VAL A 31 6.40 -22.53 1.12
C VAL A 31 7.68 -21.70 1.14
N ASP A 32 7.87 -20.96 2.23
CA ASP A 32 9.17 -20.42 2.60
C ASP A 32 9.81 -21.36 3.63
N PRO A 33 10.82 -22.15 3.25
CA PRO A 33 11.44 -23.10 4.18
C PRO A 33 12.20 -22.42 5.33
N HIS A 34 12.44 -21.11 5.20
CA HIS A 34 13.19 -20.33 6.16
C HIS A 34 12.31 -19.45 7.06
N TYR A 35 11.01 -19.35 6.77
CA TYR A 35 10.09 -18.42 7.45
C TYR A 35 10.11 -18.52 8.98
N LYS A 36 10.05 -19.74 9.53
CA LYS A 36 10.03 -19.95 10.99
C LYS A 36 11.30 -19.44 11.68
N LEU A 37 12.46 -19.64 11.04
CA LEU A 37 13.74 -19.14 11.55
C LEU A 37 13.86 -17.63 11.32
N LEU A 38 13.40 -17.15 10.17
CA LEU A 38 13.39 -15.73 9.83
C LEU A 38 12.60 -14.93 10.85
N LEU A 39 11.43 -15.42 11.29
CA LEU A 39 10.56 -14.74 12.25
C LEU A 39 11.29 -14.38 13.54
N GLY A 40 11.96 -15.34 14.18
CA GLY A 40 12.73 -15.10 15.42
C GLY A 40 13.91 -14.15 15.19
N ARG A 41 14.63 -14.32 14.09
CA ARG A 41 15.76 -13.45 13.74
C ARG A 41 15.35 -12.01 13.41
N MET A 42 14.17 -11.83 12.80
CA MET A 42 13.59 -10.51 12.57
C MET A 42 13.17 -9.85 13.88
N PHE A 43 12.54 -10.61 14.79
CA PHE A 43 12.17 -10.07 16.10
C PHE A 43 13.38 -9.50 16.86
N ASP A 44 14.48 -10.24 16.92
CA ASP A 44 15.71 -9.78 17.59
C ASP A 44 16.22 -8.45 16.99
N ARG A 45 16.15 -8.28 15.67
CA ARG A 45 16.63 -7.08 15.00
C ARG A 45 15.67 -5.90 15.10
N LEU A 46 14.40 -6.19 15.32
CA LEU A 46 13.34 -5.19 15.44
C LEU A 46 13.09 -4.74 16.88
N LEU A 47 13.53 -5.53 17.88
CA LEU A 47 13.18 -5.35 19.29
C LEU A 47 13.46 -3.94 19.83
N GLY A 48 14.53 -3.28 19.38
CA GLY A 48 14.87 -1.92 19.83
C GLY A 48 13.91 -0.83 19.33
N GLU A 49 13.23 -1.06 18.21
CA GLU A 49 12.34 -0.08 17.56
C GLU A 49 10.87 -0.53 17.56
N TYR A 50 10.62 -1.83 17.50
CA TYR A 50 9.30 -2.45 17.43
C TYR A 50 9.17 -3.58 18.48
N PRO A 51 9.16 -3.23 19.78
CA PRO A 51 9.25 -4.21 20.86
C PRO A 51 7.99 -5.03 21.09
N VAL A 52 6.86 -4.68 20.47
CA VAL A 52 5.58 -5.34 20.72
C VAL A 52 5.21 -6.28 19.56
N PRO A 53 5.44 -7.62 19.72
CA PRO A 53 4.99 -8.61 18.75
C PRO A 53 3.50 -8.87 18.91
N GLU A 54 2.82 -9.07 17.80
CA GLU A 54 1.40 -9.42 17.73
C GLU A 54 1.20 -10.53 16.69
N GLU A 55 0.59 -11.63 17.12
CA GLU A 55 0.20 -12.71 16.22
C GLU A 55 -1.15 -12.39 15.57
N LEU A 56 -1.20 -12.45 14.25
CA LEU A 56 -2.42 -12.18 13.50
C LEU A 56 -3.31 -13.43 13.39
N PRO A 57 -4.63 -13.31 13.21
CA PRO A 57 -5.51 -14.46 13.03
C PRO A 57 -5.06 -15.43 11.92
N GLN A 58 -4.41 -14.92 10.88
CA GLN A 58 -3.86 -15.70 9.77
C GLN A 58 -2.65 -16.57 10.16
N ALA A 59 -2.05 -16.36 11.33
CA ALA A 59 -0.93 -17.17 11.81
C ALA A 59 -1.30 -18.64 11.98
N PHE A 60 -2.57 -18.94 12.27
CA PHE A 60 -3.09 -20.30 12.42
C PHE A 60 -3.32 -21.04 11.08
N ILE A 61 -3.25 -20.33 9.94
CA ILE A 61 -3.34 -20.95 8.62
C ILE A 61 -2.02 -21.67 8.32
N PRO A 62 -2.04 -22.94 7.89
CA PRO A 62 -0.82 -23.67 7.53
C PRO A 62 0.05 -22.92 6.51
N ASP A 63 1.39 -22.97 6.66
CA ASP A 63 2.32 -22.23 5.81
C ASP A 63 2.20 -22.61 4.33
N GLN A 64 1.80 -23.85 4.04
CA GLN A 64 1.65 -24.38 2.68
C GLN A 64 0.54 -23.72 1.85
N ILE A 65 -0.42 -23.07 2.52
CA ILE A 65 -1.58 -22.42 1.88
C ILE A 65 -1.69 -20.93 2.24
N SER A 66 -0.66 -20.37 2.85
CA SER A 66 -0.62 -18.98 3.28
C SER A 66 0.51 -18.17 2.63
N ALA A 67 0.85 -18.54 1.37
CA ALA A 67 1.80 -17.79 0.57
C ALA A 67 1.45 -16.30 0.52
N TYR A 68 2.45 -15.44 0.77
CA TYR A 68 2.32 -13.98 0.78
C TYR A 68 1.27 -13.43 1.76
N MET A 69 0.93 -14.19 2.78
CA MET A 69 -0.01 -13.75 3.82
C MET A 69 0.76 -13.36 5.08
N VAL A 70 0.60 -12.11 5.53
CA VAL A 70 1.22 -11.65 6.78
C VAL A 70 0.63 -12.38 7.98
N LYS A 71 1.47 -12.86 8.89
CA LYS A 71 1.08 -13.66 10.05
C LYS A 71 1.50 -13.05 11.38
N GLN A 72 2.58 -12.28 11.37
CA GLN A 72 3.11 -11.59 12.54
C GLN A 72 3.24 -10.11 12.27
N ARG A 73 3.05 -9.32 13.31
CA ARG A 73 3.17 -7.89 13.31
C ARG A 73 4.07 -7.46 14.47
N PHE A 74 4.89 -6.45 14.22
CA PHE A 74 5.77 -5.82 15.20
C PHE A 74 5.43 -4.34 15.27
N ARG A 75 5.10 -3.84 16.49
CA ARG A 75 4.67 -2.46 16.71
C ARG A 75 5.66 -1.71 17.59
N VAL A 76 5.67 -0.40 17.44
CA VAL A 76 6.42 0.51 18.31
C VAL A 76 5.84 0.59 19.73
N GLY A 77 4.55 0.32 19.88
CA GLY A 77 3.81 0.26 21.15
C GLY A 77 2.49 -0.46 20.97
N ALA A 78 1.76 -0.75 22.04
CA ALA A 78 0.47 -1.42 22.00
C ALA A 78 -0.52 -0.59 21.17
N ASN A 79 -1.00 -1.14 20.04
CA ASN A 79 -1.88 -0.49 19.06
C ASN A 79 -1.29 0.75 18.35
N ASP A 80 0.01 1.01 18.52
CA ASP A 80 0.69 2.16 17.92
C ASP A 80 1.23 1.88 16.52
N TRP A 81 1.48 2.96 15.80
CA TRP A 81 2.10 3.01 14.48
C TRP A 81 3.43 3.77 14.54
N PRO A 82 4.35 3.55 13.63
CA PRO A 82 4.33 2.58 12.51
C PRO A 82 4.50 1.13 12.95
N LEU A 83 4.40 0.21 11.99
CA LEU A 83 4.57 -1.21 12.24
C LEU A 83 5.23 -1.94 11.07
N ILE A 84 5.77 -3.13 11.36
CA ILE A 84 6.28 -4.07 10.36
C ILE A 84 5.49 -5.36 10.48
N GLN A 85 5.12 -5.94 9.33
CA GLN A 85 4.46 -7.24 9.29
C GLN A 85 5.29 -8.22 8.46
N ILE A 86 5.20 -9.50 8.80
CA ILE A 86 5.94 -10.55 8.11
C ILE A 86 5.09 -11.82 7.97
N GLY A 87 5.28 -12.50 6.85
CA GLY A 87 4.69 -13.80 6.55
C GLY A 87 5.55 -14.59 5.59
N PRO A 88 5.15 -15.82 5.21
CA PRO A 88 5.87 -16.57 4.19
C PRO A 88 5.91 -15.81 2.87
N GLY A 89 7.11 -15.42 2.41
CA GLY A 89 7.30 -14.70 1.15
C GLY A 89 7.02 -13.20 1.17
N ILE A 90 6.66 -12.60 2.33
CA ILE A 90 6.27 -11.20 2.39
C ILE A 90 6.77 -10.51 3.67
N MET A 91 7.22 -9.27 3.52
CA MET A 91 7.41 -8.30 4.59
C MET A 91 6.74 -6.98 4.19
N THR A 92 6.07 -6.32 5.14
CA THR A 92 5.51 -4.98 4.92
C THR A 92 6.01 -3.99 5.97
N VAL A 93 6.14 -2.72 5.57
CA VAL A 93 6.33 -1.57 6.47
C VAL A 93 5.12 -0.68 6.30
N ASN A 94 4.42 -0.38 7.39
CA ASN A 94 3.14 0.31 7.35
C ASN A 94 3.15 1.55 8.25
N ASP A 95 2.57 2.63 7.79
CA ASP A 95 2.41 3.89 8.55
C ASP A 95 1.06 4.55 8.24
N THR A 96 0.59 5.42 9.14
CA THR A 96 -0.73 6.07 9.06
C THR A 96 -0.67 7.57 9.36
N ALA A 97 -1.53 8.09 10.22
CA ALA A 97 -1.78 9.51 10.47
C ALA A 97 -0.52 10.37 10.74
N LYS A 98 0.51 9.79 11.36
CA LYS A 98 1.78 10.52 11.64
C LYS A 98 2.80 10.39 10.52
N TYR A 99 2.43 9.75 9.42
CA TYR A 99 3.31 9.54 8.27
C TYR A 99 4.03 10.82 7.86
N THR A 100 5.34 10.69 7.67
CA THR A 100 6.18 11.61 6.90
C THR A 100 7.04 10.81 5.95
N TRP A 101 7.28 11.32 4.75
CA TRP A 101 8.13 10.62 3.79
C TRP A 101 9.51 10.30 4.34
N THR A 102 10.14 11.28 4.99
CA THR A 102 11.51 11.13 5.54
C THR A 102 11.61 9.97 6.53
N ASP A 103 10.65 9.86 7.46
CA ASP A 103 10.62 8.79 8.45
C ASP A 103 10.28 7.45 7.81
N PHE A 104 9.21 7.39 7.00
CA PHE A 104 8.79 6.17 6.30
C PHE A 104 9.89 5.60 5.40
N ARG A 105 10.57 6.47 4.64
CA ARG A 105 11.73 6.10 3.82
C ARG A 105 12.86 5.48 4.66
N SER A 106 13.26 6.14 5.74
CA SER A 106 14.33 5.66 6.61
C SER A 106 14.01 4.31 7.23
N ARG A 107 12.79 4.13 7.72
CA ARG A 107 12.29 2.86 8.27
C ARG A 107 12.25 1.76 7.21
N SER A 108 11.79 2.09 6.02
CA SER A 108 11.74 1.15 4.90
C SER A 108 13.12 0.62 4.51
N ILE A 109 14.10 1.52 4.38
CA ILE A 109 15.50 1.13 4.08
C ILE A 109 16.07 0.25 5.21
N ALA A 110 15.87 0.66 6.47
CA ALA A 110 16.34 -0.12 7.61
C ALA A 110 15.68 -1.51 7.68
N ALA A 111 14.35 -1.60 7.42
CA ALA A 111 13.62 -2.85 7.45
C ALA A 111 14.10 -3.82 6.35
N VAL A 112 14.35 -3.32 5.13
CA VAL A 112 14.92 -4.14 4.05
C VAL A 112 16.32 -4.63 4.41
N GLY A 113 17.19 -3.78 4.95
CA GLY A 113 18.51 -4.20 5.43
C GLY A 113 18.39 -5.31 6.49
N LYS A 114 17.52 -5.11 7.50
CA LYS A 114 17.26 -6.12 8.54
C LYS A 114 16.71 -7.44 7.98
N LEU A 115 15.88 -7.40 6.93
CA LEU A 115 15.40 -8.61 6.25
C LEU A 115 16.57 -9.42 5.67
N PHE A 116 17.49 -8.76 4.94
CA PHE A 116 18.66 -9.42 4.36
C PHE A 116 19.59 -9.98 5.45
N ASP A 117 19.81 -9.25 6.54
CA ASP A 117 20.61 -9.72 7.68
C ASP A 117 19.95 -10.86 8.47
N ALA A 118 18.61 -10.88 8.50
CA ALA A 118 17.86 -11.88 9.23
C ALA A 118 17.65 -13.17 8.44
N TYR A 119 17.58 -13.10 7.10
CA TYR A 119 17.22 -14.26 6.30
C TYR A 119 18.27 -15.38 6.49
N PRO A 120 17.87 -16.59 6.91
CA PRO A 120 18.81 -17.63 7.34
C PRO A 120 19.84 -18.05 6.29
N LYS A 121 19.45 -17.93 5.02
CA LYS A 121 20.30 -18.26 3.87
C LYS A 121 20.18 -17.15 2.81
N VAL A 122 20.83 -16.01 3.08
CA VAL A 122 20.70 -14.79 2.27
C VAL A 122 20.93 -15.00 0.77
N GLY A 123 21.85 -15.87 0.38
CA GLY A 123 22.09 -16.22 -1.02
C GLY A 123 20.92 -16.94 -1.71
N SER A 124 19.89 -17.37 -0.96
CA SER A 124 18.64 -17.92 -1.52
C SER A 124 17.45 -16.95 -1.40
N LEU A 125 17.64 -15.77 -0.80
CA LEU A 125 16.62 -14.73 -0.75
C LEU A 125 16.52 -14.05 -2.12
N ASN A 126 15.54 -14.48 -2.90
CA ASN A 126 15.28 -13.95 -4.23
C ASN A 126 14.04 -13.03 -4.17
N ILE A 127 14.26 -11.73 -4.08
CA ILE A 127 13.15 -10.75 -4.10
C ILE A 127 12.53 -10.77 -5.50
N THR A 128 11.20 -10.87 -5.54
CA THR A 128 10.41 -10.98 -6.78
C THR A 128 9.57 -9.76 -7.07
N SER A 129 9.22 -8.98 -6.03
CA SER A 129 8.41 -7.77 -6.20
C SER A 129 8.69 -6.76 -5.10
N LEU A 130 8.65 -5.49 -5.48
CA LEU A 130 8.65 -4.33 -4.60
C LEU A 130 7.40 -3.51 -4.90
N ILE A 131 6.61 -3.20 -3.88
CA ILE A 131 5.34 -2.47 -4.03
C ILE A 131 5.31 -1.31 -3.04
N LEU A 132 5.06 -0.11 -3.55
CA LEU A 132 4.76 1.08 -2.75
C LEU A 132 3.30 1.46 -2.98
N ARG A 133 2.52 1.48 -1.89
CA ARG A 133 1.07 1.70 -1.91
C ARG A 133 0.71 2.86 -0.98
N TYR A 134 -0.15 3.75 -1.46
CA TYR A 134 -0.80 4.78 -0.67
C TYR A 134 -2.32 4.60 -0.75
N ILE A 135 -2.96 4.56 0.40
CA ILE A 135 -4.42 4.49 0.54
C ILE A 135 -4.87 5.81 1.14
N ASP A 136 -5.70 6.53 0.42
CA ASP A 136 -6.26 7.79 0.84
C ASP A 136 -7.78 7.69 0.92
N ALA A 137 -8.42 8.49 1.78
CA ALA A 137 -9.87 8.54 1.87
C ALA A 137 -10.38 9.95 2.18
N VAL A 138 -11.51 10.30 1.59
CA VAL A 138 -12.22 11.53 1.88
C VAL A 138 -13.69 11.24 2.12
N GLU A 139 -14.24 11.81 3.21
CA GLU A 139 -15.67 11.73 3.49
C GLU A 139 -16.46 12.48 2.41
N VAL A 140 -17.47 11.81 1.85
CA VAL A 140 -18.35 12.36 0.82
C VAL A 140 -19.80 11.96 1.14
N ASP A 141 -20.68 12.94 1.21
CA ASP A 141 -22.12 12.70 1.32
C ASP A 141 -22.72 12.40 -0.06
N PHE A 142 -22.69 11.13 -0.46
CA PHE A 142 -23.25 10.69 -1.73
C PHE A 142 -24.80 10.78 -1.79
N THR A 143 -25.48 11.24 -0.77
CA THR A 143 -26.91 11.59 -0.86
C THR A 143 -27.11 12.96 -1.51
N LYS A 144 -26.10 13.83 -1.44
CA LYS A 144 -26.13 15.21 -1.96
C LYS A 144 -25.30 15.37 -3.25
N LEU A 145 -24.30 14.53 -3.45
CA LEU A 145 -23.35 14.66 -4.55
C LEU A 145 -23.17 13.31 -5.25
N ARG A 146 -23.35 13.28 -6.56
CA ARG A 146 -23.10 12.05 -7.33
C ARG A 146 -21.61 11.72 -7.35
N VAL A 147 -21.27 10.43 -7.27
CA VAL A 147 -19.87 9.98 -7.31
C VAL A 147 -19.14 10.49 -8.56
N TRP A 148 -19.82 10.51 -9.71
CA TRP A 148 -19.26 11.00 -10.98
C TRP A 148 -18.84 12.45 -10.94
N ASP A 149 -19.72 13.30 -10.37
CA ASP A 149 -19.46 14.75 -10.23
C ASP A 149 -18.29 14.98 -9.28
N PHE A 150 -18.24 14.24 -8.16
CA PHE A 150 -17.11 14.33 -7.24
C PHE A 150 -15.78 13.94 -7.90
N LEU A 151 -15.76 12.82 -8.64
CA LEU A 151 -14.57 12.36 -9.33
C LEU A 151 -14.09 13.39 -10.36
N GLN A 152 -15.00 13.93 -11.16
CA GLN A 152 -14.67 14.91 -12.19
C GLN A 152 -14.20 16.24 -11.59
N ASP A 153 -14.96 16.80 -10.65
CA ASP A 153 -14.71 18.14 -10.12
C ASP A 153 -13.53 18.19 -9.16
N LYS A 154 -13.39 17.15 -8.32
CA LYS A 154 -12.43 17.14 -7.22
C LYS A 154 -11.16 16.33 -7.49
N LEU A 155 -11.23 15.28 -8.31
CA LEU A 155 -10.13 14.36 -8.57
C LEU A 155 -9.73 14.29 -10.06
N LYS A 156 -10.28 15.18 -10.90
CA LYS A 156 -9.94 15.30 -12.33
C LYS A 156 -10.18 14.02 -13.15
N LEU A 157 -10.92 13.04 -12.60
CA LEU A 157 -11.27 11.81 -13.30
C LEU A 157 -12.60 11.95 -14.01
N SER A 158 -12.57 11.98 -15.33
CA SER A 158 -13.77 12.01 -16.18
C SER A 158 -14.21 10.59 -16.51
N THR A 159 -15.42 10.24 -16.09
CA THR A 159 -16.09 8.98 -16.44
C THR A 159 -17.58 9.23 -16.53
N SER A 160 -18.28 8.62 -17.50
CA SER A 160 -19.70 8.80 -17.70
C SER A 160 -20.37 7.55 -18.23
N LEU A 161 -21.64 7.41 -17.91
CA LEU A 161 -22.52 6.44 -18.54
C LEU A 161 -23.55 7.22 -19.40
N PRO A 162 -23.97 6.68 -20.54
CA PRO A 162 -24.95 7.36 -21.39
C PRO A 162 -26.29 7.46 -20.67
N ASP A 163 -26.93 8.64 -20.74
CA ASP A 163 -28.18 8.92 -20.03
C ASP A 163 -29.33 8.00 -20.44
N ASN A 164 -29.34 7.50 -21.67
CA ASN A 164 -30.35 6.58 -22.17
C ASN A 164 -30.36 5.21 -21.48
N LEU A 165 -29.28 4.81 -20.77
CA LEU A 165 -29.30 3.60 -19.93
C LEU A 165 -30.36 3.66 -18.82
N PHE A 166 -30.72 4.86 -18.40
CA PHE A 166 -31.63 5.10 -17.28
C PHE A 166 -33.02 5.62 -17.76
N ALA A 167 -33.16 5.89 -19.08
CA ALA A 167 -34.42 6.31 -19.65
C ALA A 167 -35.43 5.16 -19.58
N ASP A 168 -36.67 5.45 -19.20
CA ASP A 168 -37.77 4.49 -19.07
C ASP A 168 -37.43 3.24 -18.23
N SER A 169 -36.52 3.40 -17.26
CA SER A 169 -36.00 2.33 -16.41
C SER A 169 -36.32 2.59 -14.94
N THR A 170 -36.53 1.50 -14.19
CA THR A 170 -36.62 1.52 -12.71
C THR A 170 -35.25 1.53 -12.01
N VAL A 171 -34.15 1.53 -12.77
CA VAL A 171 -32.79 1.51 -12.24
C VAL A 171 -32.39 2.92 -11.75
N GLN A 172 -31.87 2.96 -10.53
CA GLN A 172 -31.38 4.22 -9.95
C GLN A 172 -30.09 4.66 -10.64
N ARG A 173 -29.97 5.96 -10.95
CA ARG A 173 -28.76 6.54 -11.57
C ARG A 173 -27.53 6.51 -10.66
N MET A 174 -27.73 6.44 -9.36
CA MET A 174 -26.65 6.39 -8.38
C MET A 174 -26.26 4.95 -8.12
N PRO A 175 -24.99 4.56 -8.36
CA PRO A 175 -24.53 3.21 -8.06
C PRO A 175 -24.49 2.98 -6.55
N ARG A 176 -24.82 1.76 -6.12
CA ARG A 176 -24.63 1.33 -4.73
C ARG A 176 -23.14 1.21 -4.36
N HIS A 177 -22.36 0.71 -5.32
CA HIS A 177 -20.92 0.56 -5.23
C HIS A 177 -20.29 1.06 -6.52
N PHE A 178 -19.23 1.82 -6.36
CA PHE A 178 -18.41 2.28 -7.47
C PHE A 178 -17.02 1.70 -7.30
N HIS A 179 -16.48 1.13 -8.38
CA HIS A 179 -15.11 0.68 -8.47
C HIS A 179 -14.59 1.04 -9.86
N TRP A 180 -13.51 1.77 -9.90
CA TRP A 180 -12.78 2.10 -11.11
C TRP A 180 -11.31 1.85 -10.88
N GLU A 181 -10.62 1.28 -11.84
CA GLU A 181 -9.20 1.00 -11.78
C GLU A 181 -8.58 1.15 -13.16
N ALA A 182 -7.37 1.69 -13.19
CA ALA A 182 -6.52 1.71 -14.37
C ALA A 182 -5.07 1.40 -13.99
N VAL A 183 -4.39 0.66 -14.88
CA VAL A 183 -3.00 0.25 -14.72
C VAL A 183 -2.21 0.77 -15.91
N PHE A 184 -1.04 1.34 -15.63
CA PHE A 184 -0.17 1.96 -16.64
C PHE A 184 1.25 1.44 -16.48
N ASP A 185 1.93 1.23 -17.61
CA ASP A 185 3.35 0.89 -17.60
C ASP A 185 4.18 2.05 -17.04
N CYS A 186 5.15 1.73 -16.19
CA CYS A 186 6.10 2.66 -15.62
C CYS A 186 7.52 2.29 -16.04
N ALA A 187 8.22 3.26 -16.65
CA ALA A 187 9.57 3.02 -17.15
C ALA A 187 10.66 3.16 -16.07
N LYS A 188 10.44 4.03 -15.07
CA LYS A 188 11.42 4.27 -13.97
C LYS A 188 10.69 4.64 -12.69
N PRO A 189 10.71 3.77 -11.67
CA PRO A 189 11.28 2.41 -11.72
C PRO A 189 10.49 1.51 -12.71
N SER A 190 11.15 0.53 -13.29
CA SER A 190 10.50 -0.43 -14.20
C SER A 190 9.37 -1.15 -13.46
N GLY A 191 8.18 -1.21 -14.06
CA GLY A 191 7.01 -1.82 -13.44
C GLY A 191 5.70 -1.24 -13.94
N VAL A 192 4.71 -1.22 -13.05
CA VAL A 192 3.38 -0.64 -13.33
C VAL A 192 2.95 0.29 -12.21
N ILE A 193 2.17 1.31 -12.57
CA ILE A 193 1.44 2.13 -11.60
C ILE A 193 -0.04 1.91 -11.80
N SER A 194 -0.76 1.60 -10.71
CA SER A 194 -2.21 1.50 -10.71
C SER A 194 -2.85 2.61 -9.89
N LEU A 195 -3.99 3.08 -10.36
CA LEU A 195 -4.85 4.03 -9.68
C LEU A 195 -6.24 3.42 -9.57
N ARG A 196 -6.74 3.27 -8.35
CA ARG A 196 -8.03 2.67 -8.04
C ARG A 196 -8.89 3.61 -7.20
N PHE A 197 -10.18 3.74 -7.54
CA PHE A 197 -11.16 4.48 -6.76
C PHE A 197 -12.32 3.55 -6.38
N VAL A 198 -12.72 3.59 -5.11
CA VAL A 198 -13.85 2.80 -4.61
C VAL A 198 -14.70 3.65 -3.66
N THR A 199 -16.02 3.43 -3.68
CA THR A 199 -16.88 3.92 -2.61
C THR A 199 -16.86 2.93 -1.45
N GLY A 200 -16.69 3.44 -0.24
CA GLY A 200 -16.58 2.63 0.96
C GLY A 200 -16.98 3.41 2.21
N GLU A 201 -16.54 2.91 3.36
CA GLU A 201 -16.72 3.58 4.64
C GLU A 201 -15.37 3.75 5.34
N LYS A 202 -15.17 4.92 5.95
CA LYS A 202 -14.08 5.19 6.88
C LYS A 202 -14.69 5.64 8.20
N GLU A 203 -14.39 4.90 9.28
CA GLU A 203 -14.91 5.20 10.64
C GLU A 203 -16.44 5.34 10.67
N GLY A 204 -17.16 4.48 9.94
CA GLY A 204 -18.62 4.48 9.84
C GLY A 204 -19.22 5.58 8.96
N LYS A 205 -18.39 6.37 8.28
CA LYS A 205 -18.82 7.43 7.35
C LYS A 205 -18.57 7.05 5.92
N ARG A 206 -19.55 7.32 5.05
CA ARG A 206 -19.39 7.12 3.61
C ARG A 206 -18.21 7.92 3.09
N SER A 207 -17.36 7.26 2.33
CA SER A 207 -16.10 7.83 1.85
C SER A 207 -15.83 7.41 0.41
N LEU A 208 -15.15 8.27 -0.32
CA LEU A 208 -14.39 7.84 -1.49
C LEU A 208 -12.99 7.46 -1.01
N ILE A 209 -12.57 6.27 -1.34
CA ILE A 209 -11.23 5.73 -1.05
C ILE A 209 -10.52 5.61 -2.39
N TRP A 210 -9.25 6.03 -2.45
CA TRP A 210 -8.43 5.74 -3.61
C TRP A 210 -7.08 5.18 -3.19
N GLU A 211 -6.53 4.38 -4.08
CA GLU A 211 -5.21 3.80 -3.93
C GLU A 211 -4.35 4.16 -5.12
N THR A 212 -3.11 4.55 -4.83
CA THR A 212 -2.04 4.68 -5.81
C THR A 212 -0.99 3.65 -5.46
N VAL A 213 -0.73 2.72 -6.38
CA VAL A 213 0.20 1.61 -6.17
C VAL A 213 1.24 1.59 -7.27
N LEU A 214 2.51 1.65 -6.91
CA LEU A 214 3.60 1.38 -7.83
C LEU A 214 4.18 0.01 -7.49
N SER A 215 4.21 -0.88 -8.48
CA SER A 215 4.74 -2.24 -8.36
C SER A 215 5.84 -2.47 -9.39
N SER A 216 6.97 -3.00 -8.95
CA SER A 216 8.06 -3.47 -9.81
C SER A 216 8.24 -4.97 -9.64
N GLU A 217 8.24 -5.70 -10.75
CA GLU A 217 8.45 -7.14 -10.84
C GLU A 217 9.43 -7.46 -11.96
N GLY A 218 10.16 -8.55 -11.83
CA GLY A 218 11.13 -8.99 -12.84
C GLY A 218 12.46 -8.24 -12.76
N GLU A 219 12.57 -7.08 -13.39
CA GLU A 219 13.80 -6.27 -13.35
C GLU A 219 13.86 -5.38 -12.12
N LEU A 220 14.31 -5.95 -11.01
CA LEU A 220 14.51 -5.23 -9.76
C LEU A 220 15.93 -4.69 -9.62
N PRO A 221 16.16 -3.61 -8.84
CA PRO A 221 17.51 -3.16 -8.54
C PRO A 221 18.28 -4.22 -7.73
N SER A 222 19.61 -4.14 -7.74
CA SER A 222 20.42 -4.97 -6.85
C SER A 222 20.12 -4.63 -5.39
N LEU A 223 19.62 -5.61 -4.64
CA LEU A 223 19.18 -5.42 -3.26
C LEU A 223 20.21 -6.03 -2.28
N PRO A 224 20.39 -5.43 -1.09
CA PRO A 224 19.64 -4.27 -0.55
C PRO A 224 20.11 -2.89 -1.04
N ASP A 225 21.29 -2.77 -1.66
CA ASP A 225 21.96 -1.49 -1.95
C ASP A 225 21.16 -0.58 -2.88
N GLY A 226 20.50 -1.13 -3.89
CA GLY A 226 19.69 -0.36 -4.84
C GLY A 226 18.30 0.02 -4.34
N PHE A 227 17.88 -0.48 -3.18
CA PHE A 227 16.52 -0.25 -2.66
C PHE A 227 16.22 1.24 -2.42
N ALA A 228 17.18 2.00 -1.87
CA ALA A 228 16.99 3.41 -1.60
C ALA A 228 16.67 4.22 -2.88
N GLY A 229 17.34 3.93 -3.98
CA GLY A 229 17.04 4.55 -5.26
C GLY A 229 15.67 4.17 -5.81
N TRP A 230 15.26 2.90 -5.64
CA TRP A 230 13.96 2.43 -6.08
C TRP A 230 12.81 3.11 -5.31
N ILE A 231 12.88 3.15 -3.97
CA ILE A 231 11.79 3.72 -3.16
C ILE A 231 11.65 5.23 -3.36
N ASP A 232 12.77 5.94 -3.60
CA ASP A 232 12.77 7.36 -3.93
C ASP A 232 12.09 7.62 -5.28
N ALA A 233 12.40 6.82 -6.30
CA ALA A 233 11.79 6.92 -7.63
C ALA A 233 10.30 6.56 -7.59
N ALA A 234 9.93 5.53 -6.86
CA ALA A 234 8.54 5.11 -6.69
C ALA A 234 7.71 6.20 -5.98
N HIS A 235 8.24 6.75 -4.88
CA HIS A 235 7.58 7.85 -4.17
C HIS A 235 7.44 9.10 -5.03
N ALA A 236 8.45 9.48 -5.78
CA ALA A 236 8.40 10.68 -6.61
C ALA A 236 7.23 10.65 -7.61
N ILE A 237 6.92 9.48 -8.18
CA ILE A 237 5.82 9.31 -9.11
C ILE A 237 4.47 9.29 -8.39
N THR A 238 4.36 8.53 -7.31
CA THR A 238 3.09 8.42 -6.55
C THR A 238 2.71 9.75 -5.89
N ASP A 239 3.68 10.52 -5.39
CA ASP A 239 3.51 11.86 -4.83
C ASP A 239 3.07 12.86 -5.91
N ASP A 240 3.71 12.86 -7.08
CA ASP A 240 3.34 13.71 -8.23
C ASP A 240 1.91 13.42 -8.68
N TRP A 241 1.53 12.15 -8.78
CA TRP A 241 0.16 11.76 -9.13
C TRP A 241 -0.84 12.21 -8.08
N PHE A 242 -0.54 11.98 -6.80
CA PHE A 242 -1.39 12.41 -5.71
C PHE A 242 -1.69 13.91 -5.78
N PHE A 243 -0.67 14.78 -5.87
CA PHE A 243 -0.88 16.22 -5.91
C PHE A 243 -1.59 16.70 -7.17
N LYS A 244 -1.37 16.06 -8.32
CA LYS A 244 -2.12 16.35 -9.56
C LYS A 244 -3.61 15.96 -9.46
N LEU A 245 -3.91 14.85 -8.79
CA LEU A 245 -5.29 14.40 -8.59
C LEU A 245 -6.08 15.33 -7.67
N ILE A 246 -5.48 15.80 -6.58
CA ILE A 246 -6.17 16.63 -5.57
C ILE A 246 -6.11 18.13 -5.89
N GLU A 247 -5.42 18.55 -6.95
CA GLU A 247 -5.19 19.96 -7.29
C GLU A 247 -6.48 20.78 -7.26
N GLY A 248 -6.47 21.88 -6.51
CA GLY A 248 -7.57 22.81 -6.34
C GLY A 248 -8.27 22.71 -4.98
N GLU A 249 -9.55 22.33 -4.94
CA GLU A 249 -10.33 22.38 -3.70
C GLU A 249 -9.86 21.37 -2.64
N LEU A 250 -9.58 20.14 -3.06
CA LEU A 250 -9.09 19.12 -2.13
C LEU A 250 -7.71 19.48 -1.58
N GLU A 251 -6.82 20.01 -2.41
CA GLU A 251 -5.51 20.47 -1.96
C GLU A 251 -5.63 21.56 -0.90
N ARG A 252 -6.47 22.60 -1.12
CA ARG A 252 -6.74 23.65 -0.13
C ARG A 252 -7.30 23.04 1.17
N ARG A 253 -8.32 22.20 1.07
CA ARG A 253 -8.92 21.51 2.23
C ARG A 253 -7.89 20.74 3.04
N PHE A 254 -7.01 20.02 2.38
CA PHE A 254 -5.98 19.21 3.04
C PHE A 254 -4.80 20.05 3.55
N SER A 255 -4.53 21.19 2.93
CA SER A 255 -3.55 22.17 3.42
C SER A 255 -4.05 22.93 4.65
N GLY A 256 -5.36 22.91 4.92
CA GLY A 256 -5.99 23.61 6.04
C GLY A 256 -6.26 25.10 5.73
N GLU A 257 -6.48 25.40 4.45
CA GLU A 257 -6.90 26.71 3.94
C GLU A 257 -8.42 26.83 3.80
#